data_e239fbb7d2b87b4f28a346e2318a1897
#
_entry.id   e239fbb7d2b87b4f28a346e2318a1897
#
_cell.length_a   1.000
_cell.length_b   1.000
_cell.length_c   1.000
_cell.angle_alpha   90.00
_cell.angle_beta   90.00
_cell.angle_gamma   90.00
#
_symmetry.space_group_name_H-M   'P 1'
#
loop_
_entity.id
_entity.type
_entity.pdbx_description
1 polymer ?
#
loop_
_entity_poly.entity_id
_entity_poly.type
_entity_poly.pdbx_seq_one_letter_code
_entity_poly.pdbx_strand_id
1 'polypeptide(L)'
;MPVICVNPSNSSDKEIVDGLSEQNEDLRLFLSDELEDSFKSSLPGKKAIGDILDDTHISTATSGAFCGVFFEDKDAKLRSIFINAIEDSSLKRIIWLSQSDPDEKILNLKNLAYLQHEDYKNLIENVLELESQEEIDFGHKQISKD
;
A
#
# COMPACT_ATOMS: atom_id res chain seq x y z
N MET A 1 -2.32 13.77 7.89
CA MET A 1 -2.11 13.77 6.44
C MET A 1 -2.82 12.59 5.82
N PRO A 2 -3.42 12.74 4.64
CA PRO A 2 -4.19 11.63 4.07
C PRO A 2 -3.30 10.46 3.66
N VAL A 3 -3.79 9.25 3.92
CA VAL A 3 -3.14 7.99 3.55
C VAL A 3 -4.06 7.22 2.63
N ILE A 4 -3.52 6.64 1.57
CA ILE A 4 -4.28 5.74 0.70
C ILE A 4 -3.66 4.35 0.71
N CYS A 5 -4.51 3.33 0.87
CA CYS A 5 -4.12 1.93 0.77
C CYS A 5 -4.60 1.39 -0.56
N VAL A 6 -3.69 0.84 -1.35
CA VAL A 6 -3.99 0.31 -2.69
C VAL A 6 -3.94 -1.21 -2.65
N ASN A 7 -5.05 -1.85 -2.97
CA ASN A 7 -5.20 -3.30 -3.15
C ASN A 7 -5.10 -4.16 -1.87
N PRO A 8 -5.63 -3.74 -0.70
CA PRO A 8 -5.79 -4.71 0.39
C PRO A 8 -6.80 -5.77 -0.05
N SER A 9 -6.47 -7.06 0.10
CA SER A 9 -7.26 -8.13 -0.51
C SER A 9 -7.53 -9.33 0.38
N ASN A 10 -7.00 -9.35 1.60
CA ASN A 10 -7.21 -10.47 2.52
C ASN A 10 -7.30 -9.98 3.96
N SER A 11 -7.57 -10.89 4.89
CA SER A 11 -7.77 -10.54 6.30
C SER A 11 -6.50 -9.97 6.95
N SER A 12 -5.33 -10.40 6.53
CA SER A 12 -4.06 -9.86 7.04
C SER A 12 -3.85 -8.43 6.57
N ASP A 13 -4.17 -8.13 5.31
CA ASP A 13 -4.13 -6.77 4.79
C ASP A 13 -5.12 -5.88 5.55
N LYS A 14 -6.31 -6.42 5.87
CA LYS A 14 -7.32 -5.68 6.62
C LYS A 14 -6.80 -5.25 7.99
N GLU A 15 -6.02 -6.10 8.67
CA GLU A 15 -5.44 -5.72 9.97
C GLU A 15 -4.55 -4.50 9.86
N ILE A 16 -3.77 -4.41 8.77
CA ILE A 16 -2.92 -3.24 8.51
C ILE A 16 -3.79 -2.01 8.24
N VAL A 17 -4.82 -2.16 7.42
CA VAL A 17 -5.77 -1.07 7.11
C VAL A 17 -6.45 -0.57 8.38
N ASP A 18 -6.91 -1.49 9.23
CA ASP A 18 -7.56 -1.13 10.49
C ASP A 18 -6.60 -0.33 11.40
N GLY A 19 -5.35 -0.76 11.49
CA GLY A 19 -4.33 -0.03 12.27
C GLY A 19 -4.07 1.37 11.72
N LEU A 20 -3.97 1.50 10.41
CA LEU A 20 -3.78 2.81 9.77
C LEU A 20 -5.01 3.71 9.98
N SER A 21 -6.20 3.13 9.98
CA SER A 21 -7.44 3.86 10.25
C SER A 21 -7.47 4.44 11.67
N GLU A 22 -6.92 3.72 12.64
CA GLU A 22 -6.83 4.20 14.01
C GLU A 22 -5.86 5.38 14.15
N GLN A 23 -4.82 5.43 13.31
CA GLN A 23 -3.80 6.50 13.34
C GLN A 23 -4.19 7.73 12.53
N ASN A 24 -5.10 7.60 11.57
CA ASN A 24 -5.38 8.64 10.58
C ASN A 24 -6.88 8.89 10.44
N GLU A 25 -7.27 10.15 10.50
CA GLU A 25 -8.67 10.55 10.30
C GLU A 25 -9.07 10.46 8.81
N ASP A 26 -8.13 10.68 7.91
CA ASP A 26 -8.40 10.66 6.46
C ASP A 26 -7.70 9.47 5.83
N LEU A 27 -8.34 8.31 5.93
CA LEU A 27 -7.89 7.09 5.26
C LEU A 27 -8.73 6.83 4.03
N ARG A 28 -8.05 6.56 2.93
CA ARG A 28 -8.64 6.26 1.63
C ARG A 28 -8.19 4.89 1.16
N LEU A 29 -9.00 4.24 0.34
CA LEU A 29 -8.71 2.92 -0.19
C LEU A 29 -8.97 2.89 -1.68
N PHE A 30 -8.11 2.20 -2.43
CA PHE A 30 -8.42 1.77 -3.79
C PHE A 30 -8.58 0.24 -3.79
N LEU A 31 -9.77 -0.23 -4.12
CA LEU A 31 -10.13 -1.65 -4.04
C LEU A 31 -10.44 -2.20 -5.43
N SER A 32 -10.00 -3.43 -5.69
CA SER A 32 -10.40 -4.15 -6.88
C SER A 32 -11.92 -4.39 -6.90
N ASP A 33 -12.54 -4.19 -8.05
CA ASP A 33 -13.96 -4.47 -8.24
C ASP A 33 -14.28 -5.97 -8.17
N GLU A 34 -13.27 -6.83 -8.26
CA GLU A 34 -13.41 -8.28 -8.15
C GLU A 34 -13.51 -8.80 -6.72
N LEU A 35 -13.20 -7.96 -5.72
CA LEU A 35 -13.32 -8.36 -4.31
C LEU A 35 -14.78 -8.60 -3.94
N GLU A 36 -15.01 -9.53 -3.01
CA GLU A 36 -16.34 -9.78 -2.48
C GLU A 36 -16.91 -8.54 -1.79
N ASP A 37 -18.22 -8.30 -1.96
CA ASP A 37 -18.89 -7.14 -1.40
C ASP A 37 -18.78 -7.09 0.13
N SER A 38 -18.87 -8.25 0.78
CA SER A 38 -18.74 -8.34 2.24
C SER A 38 -17.35 -7.89 2.71
N PHE A 39 -16.32 -8.25 1.98
CA PHE A 39 -14.96 -7.83 2.31
C PHE A 39 -14.79 -6.32 2.11
N LYS A 40 -15.23 -5.80 0.96
CA LYS A 40 -15.16 -4.36 0.67
C LYS A 40 -15.88 -3.55 1.75
N SER A 41 -17.05 -4.00 2.18
CA SER A 41 -17.83 -3.32 3.21
C SER A 41 -17.20 -3.37 4.59
N SER A 42 -16.38 -4.38 4.86
CA SER A 42 -15.73 -4.54 6.16
C SER A 42 -14.54 -3.59 6.38
N LEU A 43 -14.02 -2.98 5.31
CA LEU A 43 -12.86 -2.10 5.39
C LEU A 43 -13.27 -0.68 5.79
N PRO A 44 -12.49 -0.01 6.67
CA PRO A 44 -12.78 1.38 7.03
C PRO A 44 -12.28 2.35 5.95
N GLY A 45 -12.72 3.60 6.01
CA GLY A 45 -12.21 4.66 5.16
C GLY A 45 -13.05 4.92 3.93
N LYS A 46 -12.61 5.89 3.12
CA LYS A 46 -13.27 6.26 1.87
C LYS A 46 -12.78 5.35 0.74
N LYS A 47 -13.69 4.77 0.00
CA LYS A 47 -13.37 3.74 -0.98
C LYS A 47 -13.56 4.24 -2.41
N ALA A 48 -12.52 4.02 -3.24
CA ALA A 48 -12.62 4.05 -4.69
C ALA A 48 -12.52 2.60 -5.17
N ILE A 49 -13.45 2.18 -5.99
CA ILE A 49 -13.53 0.79 -6.47
C ILE A 49 -13.38 0.80 -7.98
N GLY A 50 -12.50 -0.03 -8.51
CA GLY A 50 -12.25 -0.08 -9.94
C GLY A 50 -11.39 -1.26 -10.36
N ASP A 51 -10.94 -1.23 -11.61
CA ASP A 51 -10.06 -2.26 -12.16
C ASP A 51 -8.64 -2.07 -11.61
N ILE A 52 -8.16 -3.06 -10.87
CA ILE A 52 -6.81 -3.02 -10.29
C ILE A 52 -5.71 -3.01 -11.36
N LEU A 53 -6.04 -3.35 -12.60
CA LEU A 53 -5.10 -3.30 -13.72
C LEU A 53 -5.03 -1.91 -14.36
N ASP A 54 -5.85 -0.97 -13.92
CA ASP A 54 -5.90 0.40 -14.49
C ASP A 54 -5.03 1.34 -13.66
N ASP A 55 -3.78 1.54 -14.09
CA ASP A 55 -2.83 2.38 -13.39
C ASP A 55 -3.27 3.85 -13.33
N THR A 56 -3.96 4.34 -14.35
CA THR A 56 -4.49 5.71 -14.37
C THR A 56 -5.55 5.91 -13.30
N HIS A 57 -6.44 4.94 -13.11
CA HIS A 57 -7.46 5.02 -12.07
C HIS A 57 -6.81 5.02 -10.67
N ILE A 58 -5.78 4.17 -10.50
CA ILE A 58 -5.03 4.13 -9.24
C ILE A 58 -4.36 5.48 -8.96
N SER A 59 -3.64 6.03 -9.94
CA SER A 59 -2.94 7.31 -9.75
C SER A 59 -3.92 8.45 -9.47
N THR A 60 -5.07 8.45 -10.13
CA THR A 60 -6.13 9.43 -9.86
C THR A 60 -6.64 9.32 -8.43
N ALA A 61 -6.82 8.10 -7.95
CA ALA A 61 -7.29 7.86 -6.58
C ALA A 61 -6.30 8.35 -5.52
N THR A 62 -5.00 8.40 -5.86
CA THR A 62 -3.97 8.89 -4.92
C THR A 62 -3.94 10.41 -4.78
N SER A 63 -4.68 11.16 -5.61
CA SER A 63 -4.67 12.62 -5.61
C SER A 63 -4.99 13.18 -4.22
N GLY A 64 -4.11 14.05 -3.71
CA GLY A 64 -4.28 14.65 -2.40
C GLY A 64 -3.77 13.81 -1.24
N ALA A 65 -3.35 12.57 -1.47
CA ALA A 65 -2.76 11.74 -0.43
C ALA A 65 -1.27 12.07 -0.27
N PHE A 66 -0.79 12.01 0.97
CA PHE A 66 0.63 12.17 1.28
C PHE A 66 1.36 10.83 1.17
N CYS A 67 0.79 9.78 1.76
CA CYS A 67 1.38 8.45 1.85
C CYS A 67 0.50 7.43 1.12
N GLY A 68 1.12 6.57 0.33
CA GLY A 68 0.46 5.43 -0.31
C GLY A 68 1.05 4.12 0.20
N VAL A 69 0.18 3.21 0.66
CA VAL A 69 0.57 1.86 1.07
C VAL A 69 0.08 0.91 -0.01
N PHE A 70 0.99 0.26 -0.72
CA PHE A 70 0.69 -0.61 -1.84
C PHE A 70 0.84 -2.07 -1.44
N PHE A 71 -0.24 -2.82 -1.55
CA PHE A 71 -0.28 -4.24 -1.21
C PHE A 71 -0.07 -5.05 -2.48
N GLU A 72 1.16 -5.51 -2.71
CA GLU A 72 1.46 -6.29 -3.90
C GLU A 72 0.89 -7.72 -3.77
N ASP A 73 0.42 -8.26 -4.89
CA ASP A 73 -0.05 -9.63 -4.94
C ASP A 73 1.10 -10.63 -4.79
N LYS A 74 0.78 -11.84 -4.34
CA LYS A 74 1.77 -12.88 -4.05
C LYS A 74 2.66 -13.21 -5.27
N ASP A 75 2.09 -13.17 -6.46
CA ASP A 75 2.80 -13.51 -7.69
C ASP A 75 3.43 -12.29 -8.39
N ALA A 76 3.35 -11.12 -7.77
CA ALA A 76 3.91 -9.87 -8.31
C ALA A 76 3.38 -9.51 -9.71
N LYS A 77 2.15 -9.87 -10.01
CA LYS A 77 1.53 -9.58 -11.31
C LYS A 77 1.17 -8.11 -11.48
N LEU A 78 0.94 -7.40 -10.38
CA LEU A 78 0.53 -6.00 -10.38
C LEU A 78 1.71 -5.04 -10.33
N ARG A 79 2.93 -5.56 -10.30
CA ARG A 79 4.13 -4.76 -10.07
C ARG A 79 4.29 -3.61 -11.06
N SER A 80 4.20 -3.89 -12.36
CA SER A 80 4.35 -2.85 -13.39
C SER A 80 3.23 -1.81 -13.31
N ILE A 81 2.03 -2.25 -12.98
CA ILE A 81 0.87 -1.36 -12.84
C ILE A 81 1.07 -0.40 -11.67
N PHE A 82 1.52 -0.91 -10.53
CA PHE A 82 1.80 -0.07 -9.36
C PHE A 82 2.94 0.91 -9.63
N ILE A 83 4.00 0.46 -10.30
CA ILE A 83 5.12 1.35 -10.67
C ILE A 83 4.61 2.50 -11.53
N ASN A 84 3.82 2.20 -12.56
CA ASN A 84 3.26 3.24 -13.44
C ASN A 84 2.36 4.21 -12.67
N ALA A 85 1.52 3.69 -11.79
CA ALA A 85 0.64 4.53 -10.97
C ALA A 85 1.46 5.47 -10.06
N ILE A 86 2.51 4.93 -9.44
CA ILE A 86 3.38 5.72 -8.55
C ILE A 86 4.11 6.82 -9.32
N GLU A 87 4.62 6.51 -10.51
CA GLU A 87 5.33 7.49 -11.34
C GLU A 87 4.42 8.66 -11.74
N ASP A 88 3.13 8.41 -11.91
CA ASP A 88 2.13 9.43 -12.25
C ASP A 88 1.52 10.10 -11.02
N SER A 89 1.89 9.68 -9.82
CA SER A 89 1.31 10.19 -8.57
C SER A 89 2.14 11.36 -8.01
N SER A 90 1.53 12.06 -7.04
CA SER A 90 2.19 13.11 -6.27
C SER A 90 2.52 12.66 -4.85
N LEU A 91 2.53 11.36 -4.61
CA LEU A 91 2.79 10.80 -3.28
C LEU A 91 4.20 11.19 -2.80
N LYS A 92 4.28 11.58 -1.53
CA LYS A 92 5.56 11.97 -0.90
C LYS A 92 6.19 10.83 -0.12
N ARG A 93 5.42 9.80 0.18
CA ARG A 93 5.88 8.62 0.91
C ARG A 93 5.14 7.40 0.36
N ILE A 94 5.90 6.39 -0.02
CA ILE A 94 5.33 5.15 -0.56
C ILE A 94 5.85 3.99 0.28
N ILE A 95 4.93 3.19 0.79
CA ILE A 95 5.25 1.97 1.54
C ILE A 95 4.75 0.81 0.70
N TRP A 96 5.68 0.03 0.16
CA TRP A 96 5.37 -1.09 -0.73
C TRP A 96 5.53 -2.39 0.05
N LEU A 97 4.48 -3.20 0.11
CA LEU A 97 4.47 -4.46 0.86
C LEU A 97 4.50 -5.62 -0.12
N SER A 98 5.49 -6.49 -0.01
CA SER A 98 5.65 -7.63 -0.92
C SER A 98 6.30 -8.82 -0.25
N GLN A 99 6.02 -10.00 -0.78
CA GLN A 99 6.72 -11.24 -0.41
C GLN A 99 7.83 -11.59 -1.40
N SER A 100 7.94 -10.83 -2.48
CA SER A 100 8.92 -11.04 -3.56
C SER A 100 10.09 -10.07 -3.44
N ASP A 101 11.21 -10.41 -4.07
CA ASP A 101 12.37 -9.51 -4.13
C ASP A 101 12.04 -8.29 -4.97
N PRO A 102 12.57 -7.10 -4.62
CA PRO A 102 12.39 -5.90 -5.44
C PRO A 102 13.26 -5.99 -6.70
N ASP A 103 12.81 -5.32 -7.77
CA ASP A 103 13.62 -5.16 -8.97
C ASP A 103 14.24 -3.76 -9.03
N GLU A 104 15.05 -3.52 -10.07
CA GLU A 104 15.71 -2.22 -10.23
C GLU A 104 14.73 -1.07 -10.39
N LYS A 105 13.61 -1.29 -11.07
CA LYS A 105 12.61 -0.24 -11.28
C LYS A 105 12.02 0.22 -9.96
N ILE A 106 11.72 -0.73 -9.07
CA ILE A 106 11.21 -0.40 -7.74
C ILE A 106 12.25 0.36 -6.93
N LEU A 107 13.50 -0.13 -6.93
CA LEU A 107 14.57 0.47 -6.14
C LEU A 107 14.94 1.87 -6.62
N ASN A 108 14.63 2.20 -7.88
CA ASN A 108 14.88 3.53 -8.45
C ASN A 108 13.73 4.52 -8.19
N LEU A 109 12.60 4.06 -7.65
CA LEU A 109 11.50 4.96 -7.31
C LEU A 109 11.88 5.83 -6.12
N LYS A 110 11.50 7.10 -6.19
CA LYS A 110 11.78 8.05 -5.12
C LYS A 110 10.77 7.89 -3.99
N ASN A 111 11.21 8.14 -2.77
CA ASN A 111 10.35 8.18 -1.59
C ASN A 111 9.66 6.86 -1.29
N LEU A 112 10.29 5.74 -1.61
CA LEU A 112 9.71 4.41 -1.48
C LEU A 112 10.47 3.59 -0.43
N ALA A 113 9.72 3.04 0.53
CA ALA A 113 10.20 2.02 1.46
C ALA A 113 9.58 0.69 1.02
N TYR A 114 10.43 -0.25 0.61
CA TYR A 114 10.00 -1.57 0.17
C TYR A 114 10.14 -2.54 1.32
N LEU A 115 9.01 -3.06 1.83
CA LEU A 115 9.00 -4.00 2.93
C LEU A 115 8.79 -5.41 2.39
N GLN A 116 9.84 -6.20 2.41
CA GLN A 116 9.78 -7.60 2.03
C GLN A 116 9.50 -8.44 3.27
N HIS A 117 8.42 -9.20 3.27
CA HIS A 117 7.96 -9.95 4.44
C HIS A 117 7.65 -11.40 4.10
N GLU A 118 7.80 -12.28 5.10
CA GLU A 118 7.39 -13.67 5.00
C GLU A 118 6.04 -13.91 5.66
N ASP A 119 5.77 -13.22 6.77
CA ASP A 119 4.48 -13.25 7.43
C ASP A 119 4.06 -11.82 7.84
N TYR A 120 2.86 -11.69 8.36
CA TYR A 120 2.27 -10.38 8.64
C TYR A 120 2.51 -9.88 10.08
N LYS A 121 3.04 -10.73 10.96
CA LYS A 121 3.13 -10.41 12.38
C LYS A 121 3.94 -9.13 12.67
N ASN A 122 5.16 -9.06 12.16
CA ASN A 122 6.00 -7.89 12.36
C ASN A 122 5.77 -6.80 11.31
N LEU A 123 5.11 -7.16 10.21
CA LEU A 123 4.81 -6.24 9.13
C LEU A 123 3.90 -5.10 9.59
N ILE A 124 2.85 -5.42 10.35
CA ILE A 124 1.88 -4.42 10.81
C ILE A 124 2.59 -3.32 11.60
N GLU A 125 3.41 -3.70 12.58
CA GLU A 125 4.15 -2.74 13.41
C GLU A 125 5.05 -1.84 12.57
N ASN A 126 5.75 -2.43 11.60
CA ASN A 126 6.64 -1.67 10.71
C ASN A 126 5.88 -0.68 9.84
N VAL A 127 4.75 -1.08 9.28
CA VAL A 127 3.92 -0.20 8.45
C VAL A 127 3.41 0.98 9.27
N LEU A 128 2.85 0.69 10.45
CA LEU A 128 2.29 1.73 11.31
C LEU A 128 3.36 2.72 11.75
N GLU A 129 4.55 2.23 12.07
CA GLU A 129 5.67 3.08 12.45
C GLU A 129 6.12 3.98 11.29
N LEU A 130 6.34 3.41 10.11
CA LEU A 130 6.79 4.18 8.94
C LEU A 130 5.77 5.23 8.52
N GLU A 131 4.50 4.92 8.63
CA GLU A 131 3.47 5.89 8.26
C GLU A 131 3.41 7.06 9.25
N SER A 132 3.58 6.80 10.54
CA SER A 132 3.41 7.81 11.59
C SER A 132 4.63 8.69 11.83
N GLN A 133 5.82 8.28 11.41
CA GLN A 133 7.04 9.06 11.64
C GLN A 133 7.11 10.26 10.70
N GLU A 134 7.65 11.37 11.21
CA GLU A 134 7.84 12.59 10.42
C GLU A 134 8.83 12.38 9.28
N GLU A 135 9.95 11.71 9.57
CA GLU A 135 10.98 11.37 8.60
C GLU A 135 11.24 9.87 8.65
N ILE A 136 11.42 9.24 7.49
CA ILE A 136 11.73 7.81 7.42
C ILE A 136 12.87 7.56 6.45
N ASP A 137 13.52 6.42 6.63
CA ASP A 137 14.51 5.91 5.68
C ASP A 137 13.78 5.14 4.57
N PHE A 138 14.18 5.39 3.34
CA PHE A 138 13.64 4.69 2.19
C PHE A 138 14.54 3.53 1.79
N GLY A 139 14.07 2.70 0.86
CA GLY A 139 14.83 1.58 0.32
C GLY A 139 14.27 0.23 0.73
N HIS A 140 15.03 -0.81 0.47
CA HIS A 140 14.63 -2.19 0.72
C HIS A 140 14.85 -2.58 2.18
N LYS A 141 13.80 -3.09 2.81
CA LYS A 141 13.85 -3.57 4.19
C LYS A 141 13.26 -4.97 4.25
N GLN A 142 13.96 -5.89 4.89
CA GLN A 142 13.44 -7.23 5.13
C GLN A 142 12.84 -7.31 6.52
N ILE A 143 11.61 -7.80 6.60
CA ILE A 143 10.90 -7.95 7.86
C ILE A 143 11.02 -9.41 8.29
N SER A 144 11.74 -9.65 9.38
CA SER A 144 11.96 -11.00 9.88
C SER A 144 10.74 -11.53 10.63
N LYS A 145 10.69 -12.86 10.76
CA LYS A 145 9.63 -13.53 11.53
C LYS A 145 9.77 -13.31 13.04
N ASP A 146 10.95 -12.98 13.50
CA ASP A 146 11.24 -12.85 14.94
C ASP A 146 11.01 -11.45 15.45
#